data_17ef0be9d58cf800a30cb74cd3037291
#
_entry.id   17ef0be9d58cf800a30cb74cd3037291
#
_cell.length_a   1.000
_cell.length_b   1.000
_cell.length_c   1.000
_cell.angle_alpha   90.00
_cell.angle_beta   90.00
_cell.angle_gamma   90.00
#
_symmetry.space_group_name_H-M   'P 1'
#
loop_
_entity.id
_entity.type
_entity.pdbx_description
1 polymer ?
#
loop_
_entity_poly.entity_id
_entity_poly.type
_entity_poly.pdbx_seq_one_letter_code
_entity_poly.pdbx_strand_id
1 'polypeptide(L)'
;MQQLPADAASMQAARRRFIEEGTLPAAGASPLSQLIERSWQRCRGQVPGPEPLARSVFASRLEASRKLIDHAQPELEALAEQMAHTRSVLILTDAQGLILEEGGSSEFLRRAQRVALQPGVGWSEDQCGTNAIGTALVERQALEVRGAEHFLDEHHILHCAAAPILSPRGGGGGGGGVRGSASEMHQHALALVKLAGEQIEHRLIHADAQGRRLLRFHAKAPMLGTAREAVLLLEDDRIVGANPIALRALGLRWGAVLDHSMDALFDRGWRSLDGRGGLLTTHAGNGFA
;
A
#
# COMPACT_ATOMS: atom_id res chain seq x y z
N MET A 1 -9.45 -20.14 -1.15
CA MET A 1 -10.10 -20.52 0.12
C MET A 1 -9.68 -19.51 1.14
N GLN A 2 -10.57 -18.57 1.50
CA GLN A 2 -10.33 -17.63 2.60
C GLN A 2 -10.48 -18.41 3.91
N GLN A 3 -9.41 -18.46 4.70
CA GLN A 3 -9.48 -18.98 6.05
C GLN A 3 -10.43 -18.09 6.87
N LEU A 4 -11.39 -18.70 7.54
CA LEU A 4 -12.22 -18.05 8.55
C LEU A 4 -11.31 -17.38 9.59
N PRO A 5 -11.67 -16.19 10.13
CA PRO A 5 -10.88 -15.54 11.15
C PRO A 5 -10.68 -16.50 12.32
N ALA A 6 -9.43 -16.72 12.70
CA ALA A 6 -9.10 -17.48 13.89
C ALA A 6 -9.82 -16.87 15.09
N ASP A 7 -10.33 -17.70 15.97
CA ASP A 7 -10.93 -17.26 17.22
C ASP A 7 -9.95 -16.34 17.95
N ALA A 8 -10.46 -15.21 18.44
CA ALA A 8 -9.63 -14.20 19.13
C ALA A 8 -8.82 -14.81 20.29
N ALA A 9 -9.35 -15.84 20.95
CA ALA A 9 -8.68 -16.54 22.03
C ALA A 9 -7.45 -17.34 21.50
N SER A 10 -7.56 -17.99 20.35
CA SER A 10 -6.44 -18.74 19.76
C SER A 10 -5.35 -17.80 19.26
N MET A 11 -5.73 -16.62 18.76
CA MET A 11 -4.78 -15.57 18.35
C MET A 11 -4.01 -15.00 19.53
N GLN A 12 -4.70 -14.68 20.64
CA GLN A 12 -4.07 -14.21 21.87
C GLN A 12 -3.12 -15.27 22.47
N ALA A 13 -3.50 -16.55 22.40
CA ALA A 13 -2.65 -17.64 22.86
C ALA A 13 -1.38 -17.78 22.01
N ALA A 14 -1.52 -17.71 20.67
CA ALA A 14 -0.37 -17.74 19.77
C ALA A 14 0.60 -16.57 20.01
N ARG A 15 0.04 -15.36 20.19
CA ARG A 15 0.82 -14.16 20.50
C ARG A 15 1.56 -14.29 21.83
N ARG A 16 0.87 -14.72 22.90
CA ARG A 16 1.49 -14.91 24.20
C ARG A 16 2.67 -15.86 24.12
N ARG A 17 2.49 -17.01 23.49
CA ARG A 17 3.57 -17.98 23.26
C ARG A 17 4.74 -17.37 22.49
N PHE A 18 4.44 -16.59 21.45
CA PHE A 18 5.49 -15.94 20.66
C PHE A 18 6.30 -14.94 21.51
N ILE A 19 5.64 -14.13 22.34
CA ILE A 19 6.32 -13.14 23.20
C ILE A 19 7.12 -13.83 24.30
N GLU A 20 6.55 -14.85 24.96
CA GLU A 20 7.19 -15.53 26.10
C GLU A 20 8.28 -16.52 25.66
N GLU A 21 8.04 -17.29 24.62
CA GLU A 21 8.93 -18.39 24.20
C GLU A 21 9.67 -18.10 22.89
N GLY A 22 9.26 -17.08 22.13
CA GLY A 22 9.79 -16.76 20.81
C GLY A 22 9.45 -17.80 19.74
N THR A 23 8.45 -18.65 19.99
CA THR A 23 8.07 -19.74 19.09
C THR A 23 6.73 -19.45 18.44
N LEU A 24 6.65 -19.67 17.11
CA LEU A 24 5.38 -19.67 16.38
C LEU A 24 4.80 -21.10 16.36
N PRO A 25 3.48 -21.24 16.25
CA PRO A 25 2.87 -22.54 15.97
C PRO A 25 3.47 -23.17 14.71
N ALA A 26 3.50 -24.50 14.65
CA ALA A 26 3.99 -25.21 13.48
C ALA A 26 3.25 -24.76 12.20
N ALA A 27 3.96 -24.78 11.07
CA ALA A 27 3.38 -24.40 9.77
C ALA A 27 2.10 -25.22 9.51
N GLY A 28 0.99 -24.53 9.21
CA GLY A 28 -0.34 -25.13 8.99
C GLY A 28 -1.21 -25.23 10.26
N ALA A 29 -0.67 -25.05 11.46
CA ALA A 29 -1.42 -24.96 12.72
C ALA A 29 -1.52 -23.52 13.25
N SER A 30 -0.86 -22.57 12.58
CA SER A 30 -0.87 -21.17 12.96
C SER A 30 -2.19 -20.51 12.56
N PRO A 31 -2.83 -19.74 13.47
CA PRO A 31 -3.98 -18.93 13.12
C PRO A 31 -3.58 -17.69 12.31
N LEU A 32 -2.27 -17.40 12.20
CA LEU A 32 -1.71 -16.22 11.54
C LEU A 32 -1.55 -16.42 10.04
N SER A 33 -1.67 -15.33 9.29
CA SER A 33 -1.20 -15.31 7.92
C SER A 33 0.33 -15.30 7.87
N GLN A 34 0.92 -15.81 6.78
CA GLN A 34 2.37 -15.78 6.61
C GLN A 34 2.97 -14.36 6.67
N LEU A 35 2.20 -13.35 6.26
CA LEU A 35 2.63 -11.94 6.32
C LEU A 35 2.80 -11.49 7.78
N ILE A 36 1.84 -11.82 8.63
CA ILE A 36 1.87 -11.49 10.05
C ILE A 36 2.98 -12.27 10.78
N GLU A 37 3.14 -13.57 10.48
CA GLU A 37 4.23 -14.37 11.04
C GLU A 37 5.61 -13.77 10.74
N ARG A 38 5.87 -13.37 9.49
CA ARG A 38 7.12 -12.72 9.12
C ARG A 38 7.31 -11.38 9.83
N SER A 39 6.24 -10.61 9.94
CA SER A 39 6.27 -9.33 10.67
C SER A 39 6.58 -9.54 12.14
N TRP A 40 5.92 -10.48 12.82
CA TRP A 40 6.23 -10.80 14.21
C TRP A 40 7.69 -11.22 14.39
N GLN A 41 8.23 -12.02 13.47
CA GLN A 41 9.65 -12.42 13.52
C GLN A 41 10.59 -11.21 13.39
N ARG A 42 10.30 -10.24 12.53
CA ARG A 42 11.07 -8.99 12.39
C ARG A 42 10.97 -8.11 13.62
N CYS A 43 9.78 -8.03 14.21
CA CYS A 43 9.51 -7.20 15.39
C CYS A 43 9.92 -7.86 16.71
N ARG A 44 10.59 -9.02 16.66
CA ARG A 44 11.03 -9.74 17.85
C ARG A 44 11.99 -8.90 18.68
N GLY A 45 11.51 -8.42 19.82
CA GLY A 45 12.26 -7.55 20.70
C GLY A 45 11.40 -6.43 21.24
N GLN A 46 12.03 -5.44 21.82
CA GLN A 46 11.34 -4.28 22.38
C GLN A 46 11.15 -3.23 21.28
N VAL A 47 9.89 -2.81 21.06
CA VAL A 47 9.57 -1.68 20.19
C VAL A 47 9.22 -0.47 21.06
N PRO A 48 9.67 0.75 20.70
CA PRO A 48 9.50 1.94 21.55
C PRO A 48 8.04 2.41 21.65
N GLY A 49 7.19 2.06 20.68
CA GLY A 49 5.86 2.61 20.54
C GLY A 49 5.81 3.82 19.62
N PRO A 50 4.58 4.30 19.30
CA PRO A 50 4.40 5.45 18.42
C PRO A 50 4.80 6.75 19.12
N GLU A 51 5.77 7.45 18.55
CA GLU A 51 6.25 8.73 19.08
C GLU A 51 6.04 9.86 18.05
N PRO A 52 5.57 11.04 18.49
CA PRO A 52 5.42 12.19 17.61
C PRO A 52 6.78 12.81 17.26
N LEU A 53 6.95 13.19 16.01
CA LEU A 53 8.14 13.92 15.57
C LEU A 53 8.12 15.40 16.03
N ALA A 54 9.31 15.99 16.16
CA ALA A 54 9.44 17.42 16.35
C ALA A 54 8.77 18.16 15.16
N ARG A 55 8.10 19.30 15.45
CA ARG A 55 7.33 20.06 14.44
C ARG A 55 8.13 20.44 13.20
N SER A 56 9.40 20.83 13.37
CA SER A 56 10.27 21.18 12.23
C SER A 56 10.58 19.98 11.33
N VAL A 57 10.80 18.80 11.92
CA VAL A 57 11.03 17.55 11.19
C VAL A 57 9.76 17.14 10.44
N PHE A 58 8.60 17.21 11.10
CA PHE A 58 7.32 16.90 10.48
C PHE A 58 7.03 17.84 9.30
N ALA A 59 7.24 19.15 9.45
CA ALA A 59 7.06 20.14 8.37
C ALA A 59 7.96 19.82 7.15
N SER A 60 9.22 19.45 7.38
CA SER A 60 10.13 19.03 6.30
C SER A 60 9.66 17.75 5.59
N ARG A 61 9.11 16.80 6.34
CA ARG A 61 8.56 15.54 5.79
C ARG A 61 7.27 15.78 4.98
N LEU A 62 6.40 16.69 5.44
CA LEU A 62 5.22 17.12 4.70
C LEU A 62 5.61 17.74 3.35
N GLU A 63 6.59 18.63 3.35
CA GLU A 63 7.06 19.27 2.10
C GLU A 63 7.66 18.23 1.15
N ALA A 64 8.49 17.32 1.64
CA ALA A 64 9.04 16.22 0.84
C ALA A 64 7.96 15.28 0.28
N SER A 65 6.81 15.19 0.94
CA SER A 65 5.67 14.35 0.56
C SER A 65 4.59 15.11 -0.22
N ARG A 66 4.78 16.40 -0.51
CA ARG A 66 3.78 17.28 -1.14
C ARG A 66 3.17 16.64 -2.40
N LYS A 67 4.00 16.10 -3.28
CA LYS A 67 3.53 15.45 -4.50
C LYS A 67 2.59 14.26 -4.20
N LEU A 68 2.91 13.44 -3.21
CA LEU A 68 2.05 12.33 -2.80
C LEU A 68 0.72 12.87 -2.26
N ILE A 69 0.76 13.86 -1.38
CA ILE A 69 -0.42 14.47 -0.77
C ILE A 69 -1.34 15.05 -1.85
N ASP A 70 -0.82 15.90 -2.74
CA ASP A 70 -1.60 16.57 -3.78
C ASP A 70 -2.30 15.58 -4.74
N HIS A 71 -1.65 14.42 -5.03
CA HIS A 71 -2.24 13.40 -5.91
C HIS A 71 -3.13 12.40 -5.16
N ALA A 72 -2.97 12.27 -3.85
CA ALA A 72 -3.84 11.45 -3.01
C ALA A 72 -5.12 12.17 -2.58
N GLN A 73 -5.07 13.50 -2.45
CA GLN A 73 -6.16 14.33 -1.92
C GLN A 73 -7.55 13.98 -2.50
N PRO A 74 -7.76 13.90 -3.83
CA PRO A 74 -9.09 13.63 -4.37
C PRO A 74 -9.66 12.26 -3.96
N GLU A 75 -8.79 11.24 -3.80
CA GLU A 75 -9.22 9.92 -3.37
C GLU A 75 -9.50 9.89 -1.86
N LEU A 76 -8.70 10.62 -1.08
CA LEU A 76 -8.91 10.74 0.36
C LEU A 76 -10.23 11.45 0.67
N GLU A 77 -10.54 12.54 -0.05
CA GLU A 77 -11.80 13.27 0.08
C GLU A 77 -13.00 12.39 -0.28
N ALA A 78 -12.96 11.73 -1.44
CA ALA A 78 -14.03 10.84 -1.89
C ALA A 78 -14.28 9.69 -0.91
N LEU A 79 -13.23 9.09 -0.37
CA LEU A 79 -13.36 8.03 0.63
C LEU A 79 -13.85 8.59 1.98
N ALA A 80 -13.37 9.75 2.41
CA ALA A 80 -13.80 10.38 3.65
C ALA A 80 -15.30 10.70 3.64
N GLU A 81 -15.83 11.18 2.51
CA GLU A 81 -17.27 11.39 2.32
C GLU A 81 -18.07 10.09 2.45
N GLN A 82 -17.62 9.02 1.79
CA GLN A 82 -18.29 7.72 1.86
C GLN A 82 -18.22 7.11 3.26
N MET A 83 -17.16 7.42 4.01
CA MET A 83 -16.92 6.89 5.34
C MET A 83 -17.42 7.80 6.48
N ALA A 84 -18.01 8.97 6.17
CA ALA A 84 -18.44 9.97 7.17
C ALA A 84 -19.39 9.41 8.24
N HIS A 85 -20.16 8.38 7.88
CA HIS A 85 -21.11 7.70 8.79
C HIS A 85 -20.58 6.37 9.35
N THR A 86 -19.33 6.03 9.04
CA THR A 86 -18.68 4.83 9.58
C THR A 86 -17.79 5.17 10.76
N ARG A 87 -17.49 4.17 11.60
CA ARG A 87 -16.56 4.31 12.71
C ARG A 87 -15.12 4.02 12.27
N SER A 88 -14.67 4.71 11.23
CA SER A 88 -13.40 4.48 10.59
C SER A 88 -12.61 5.78 10.43
N VAL A 89 -11.29 5.67 10.38
CA VAL A 89 -10.38 6.72 9.96
C VAL A 89 -9.60 6.29 8.74
N LEU A 90 -9.38 7.23 7.86
CA LEU A 90 -8.52 7.11 6.70
C LEU A 90 -7.20 7.79 7.02
N ILE A 91 -6.08 7.15 6.66
CA ILE A 91 -4.75 7.64 6.96
C ILE A 91 -3.89 7.57 5.70
N LEU A 92 -3.18 8.64 5.41
CA LEU A 92 -2.09 8.70 4.45
C LEU A 92 -0.76 8.75 5.18
N THR A 93 0.21 7.94 4.78
CA THR A 93 1.56 7.96 5.33
C THR A 93 2.59 8.18 4.23
N ASP A 94 3.79 8.58 4.63
CA ASP A 94 4.95 8.51 3.75
C ASP A 94 5.54 7.09 3.67
N ALA A 95 6.65 6.95 2.93
CA ALA A 95 7.33 5.67 2.70
C ALA A 95 7.96 5.06 3.96
N GLN A 96 8.09 5.81 5.03
CA GLN A 96 8.62 5.35 6.33
C GLN A 96 7.52 5.14 7.37
N GLY A 97 6.24 5.25 6.96
CA GLY A 97 5.10 5.04 7.85
C GLY A 97 4.76 6.23 8.74
N LEU A 98 5.31 7.42 8.47
CA LEU A 98 4.92 8.65 9.16
C LEU A 98 3.52 9.08 8.67
N ILE A 99 2.58 9.26 9.58
CA ILE A 99 1.24 9.76 9.25
C ILE A 99 1.36 11.21 8.78
N LEU A 100 0.93 11.46 7.54
CA LEU A 100 0.91 12.78 6.91
C LEU A 100 -0.44 13.45 7.07
N GLU A 101 -1.52 12.71 6.79
CA GLU A 101 -2.89 13.19 6.83
C GLU A 101 -3.84 12.14 7.40
N GLU A 102 -4.94 12.61 7.98
CA GLU A 102 -6.01 11.79 8.49
C GLU A 102 -7.37 12.33 8.03
N GLY A 103 -8.33 11.42 7.76
CA GLY A 103 -9.70 11.76 7.42
C GLY A 103 -10.69 10.83 8.12
N GLY A 104 -11.95 11.28 8.25
CA GLY A 104 -13.01 10.48 8.87
C GLY A 104 -13.89 11.30 9.82
N SER A 105 -14.77 10.62 10.58
CA SER A 105 -15.64 11.32 11.50
C SER A 105 -14.88 11.90 12.69
N SER A 106 -15.23 13.11 13.10
CA SER A 106 -14.57 13.83 14.22
C SER A 106 -14.61 13.08 15.56
N GLU A 107 -15.64 12.26 15.78
CA GLU A 107 -15.73 11.40 16.98
C GLU A 107 -14.67 10.31 16.92
N PHE A 108 -14.48 9.70 15.76
CA PHE A 108 -13.57 8.58 15.62
C PHE A 108 -12.11 9.04 15.56
N LEU A 109 -11.82 10.20 14.97
CA LEU A 109 -10.48 10.83 15.01
C LEU A 109 -10.00 11.03 16.46
N ARG A 110 -10.86 11.49 17.37
CA ARG A 110 -10.51 11.59 18.80
C ARG A 110 -10.17 10.25 19.46
N ARG A 111 -10.77 9.14 19.00
CA ARG A 111 -10.43 7.79 19.49
C ARG A 111 -9.10 7.32 18.89
N ALA A 112 -8.87 7.59 17.64
CA ALA A 112 -7.63 7.27 16.95
C ALA A 112 -6.42 7.97 17.61
N GLN A 113 -6.58 9.22 18.02
CA GLN A 113 -5.54 9.97 18.74
C GLN A 113 -5.14 9.33 20.08
N ARG A 114 -6.02 8.60 20.75
CA ARG A 114 -5.68 7.89 22.02
C ARG A 114 -4.66 6.78 21.83
N VAL A 115 -4.55 6.25 20.62
CA VAL A 115 -3.55 5.25 20.24
C VAL A 115 -2.51 5.85 19.29
N ALA A 116 -2.32 7.18 19.40
CA ALA A 116 -1.33 7.95 18.65
C ALA A 116 -1.47 7.86 17.11
N LEU A 117 -2.68 7.62 16.62
CA LEU A 117 -2.99 7.69 15.20
C LEU A 117 -3.37 9.11 14.82
N GLN A 118 -2.35 9.89 14.52
CA GLN A 118 -2.50 11.30 14.17
C GLN A 118 -1.31 11.76 13.34
N PRO A 119 -1.44 12.83 12.55
CA PRO A 119 -0.35 13.38 11.78
C PRO A 119 0.88 13.69 12.64
N GLY A 120 2.06 13.39 12.09
CA GLY A 120 3.34 13.57 12.76
C GLY A 120 3.81 12.40 13.62
N VAL A 121 3.05 11.31 13.69
CA VAL A 121 3.42 10.10 14.42
C VAL A 121 3.84 8.99 13.45
N GLY A 122 4.95 8.31 13.77
CA GLY A 122 5.47 7.20 12.99
C GLY A 122 4.81 5.86 13.35
N TRP A 123 4.50 5.08 12.32
CA TRP A 123 3.87 3.76 12.41
C TRP A 123 4.64 2.69 11.63
N SER A 124 5.97 2.82 11.55
CA SER A 124 6.83 1.76 11.02
C SER A 124 6.82 0.51 11.92
N GLU A 125 7.25 -0.63 11.39
CA GLU A 125 7.42 -1.85 12.20
C GLU A 125 8.46 -1.63 13.31
N ASP A 126 9.50 -0.84 13.07
CA ASP A 126 10.53 -0.54 14.06
C ASP A 126 10.00 0.24 15.27
N GLN A 127 8.95 1.05 15.08
CA GLN A 127 8.34 1.86 16.14
C GLN A 127 7.17 1.15 16.82
N CYS A 128 6.26 0.58 16.03
CA CYS A 128 5.00 0.04 16.55
C CYS A 128 4.90 -1.48 16.47
N GLY A 129 5.96 -2.16 16.01
CA GLY A 129 5.88 -3.58 15.71
C GLY A 129 4.88 -3.87 14.59
N THR A 130 4.39 -5.09 14.55
CA THR A 130 3.39 -5.50 13.54
C THR A 130 2.15 -4.64 13.63
N ASN A 131 1.88 -3.92 12.56
CA ASN A 131 0.70 -3.09 12.34
C ASN A 131 0.42 -3.01 10.83
N ALA A 132 -0.79 -2.63 10.42
CA ALA A 132 -1.15 -2.66 9.00
C ALA A 132 -0.28 -1.72 8.15
N ILE A 133 0.04 -0.52 8.64
CA ILE A 133 0.83 0.49 7.91
C ILE A 133 2.25 -0.01 7.69
N GLY A 134 2.99 -0.25 8.76
CA GLY A 134 4.40 -0.66 8.71
C GLY A 134 4.59 -1.98 7.98
N THR A 135 3.73 -2.96 8.26
CA THR A 135 3.81 -4.28 7.62
C THR A 135 3.47 -4.21 6.13
N ALA A 136 2.47 -3.40 5.70
CA ALA A 136 2.18 -3.24 4.27
C ALA A 136 3.34 -2.58 3.51
N LEU A 137 4.03 -1.63 4.12
CA LEU A 137 5.20 -0.99 3.53
C LEU A 137 6.38 -1.96 3.36
N VAL A 138 6.68 -2.75 4.39
CA VAL A 138 7.79 -3.74 4.36
C VAL A 138 7.49 -4.88 3.37
N GLU A 139 6.29 -5.44 3.42
CA GLU A 139 5.87 -6.56 2.57
C GLU A 139 5.53 -6.11 1.14
N ARG A 140 5.35 -4.80 0.91
CA ARG A 140 4.88 -4.22 -0.36
C ARG A 140 3.59 -4.86 -0.88
N GLN A 141 2.72 -5.22 0.06
CA GLN A 141 1.44 -5.88 -0.23
C GLN A 141 0.34 -5.28 0.65
N ALA A 142 -0.86 -5.23 0.09
CA ALA A 142 -2.03 -4.87 0.87
C ALA A 142 -2.40 -5.99 1.83
N LEU A 143 -2.66 -5.63 3.09
CA LEU A 143 -2.98 -6.59 4.14
C LEU A 143 -3.89 -5.98 5.20
N GLU A 144 -4.44 -6.84 6.04
CA GLU A 144 -5.18 -6.50 7.25
C GLU A 144 -4.42 -6.99 8.47
N VAL A 145 -4.54 -6.23 9.56
CA VAL A 145 -4.05 -6.60 10.90
C VAL A 145 -5.20 -6.40 11.89
N ARG A 146 -5.55 -7.44 12.62
CA ARG A 146 -6.76 -7.48 13.44
C ARG A 146 -6.45 -7.80 14.89
N GLY A 147 -6.93 -6.96 15.82
CA GLY A 147 -6.85 -7.27 17.24
C GLY A 147 -5.45 -7.70 17.68
N ALA A 148 -5.34 -8.90 18.26
CA ALA A 148 -4.09 -9.45 18.76
C ALA A 148 -3.03 -9.83 17.70
N GLU A 149 -3.31 -9.63 16.41
CA GLU A 149 -2.26 -9.67 15.37
C GLU A 149 -1.31 -8.47 15.49
N HIS A 150 -1.79 -7.33 16.04
CA HIS A 150 -0.91 -6.20 16.35
C HIS A 150 0.11 -6.57 17.40
N PHE A 151 1.32 -6.05 17.26
CA PHE A 151 2.41 -6.36 18.18
C PHE A 151 2.22 -5.71 19.55
N LEU A 152 1.79 -4.44 19.61
CA LEU A 152 1.53 -3.72 20.85
C LEU A 152 0.13 -4.02 21.39
N ASP A 153 0.00 -4.26 22.70
CA ASP A 153 -1.27 -4.58 23.37
C ASP A 153 -2.31 -3.47 23.24
N GLU A 154 -1.87 -2.22 23.32
CA GLU A 154 -2.72 -1.04 23.18
C GLU A 154 -3.40 -0.93 21.81
N HIS A 155 -2.83 -1.60 20.79
CA HIS A 155 -3.37 -1.64 19.44
C HIS A 155 -4.36 -2.79 19.21
N HIS A 156 -4.60 -3.67 20.18
CA HIS A 156 -5.53 -4.79 20.03
C HIS A 156 -6.99 -4.36 19.85
N ILE A 157 -7.32 -3.12 20.18
CA ILE A 157 -8.65 -2.54 19.92
C ILE A 157 -8.86 -2.22 18.43
N LEU A 158 -7.83 -2.34 17.62
CA LEU A 158 -7.82 -1.88 16.24
C LEU A 158 -8.08 -3.03 15.28
N HIS A 159 -8.75 -2.69 14.19
CA HIS A 159 -8.84 -3.49 12.99
C HIS A 159 -8.42 -2.60 11.83
N CYS A 160 -7.33 -2.95 11.20
CA CYS A 160 -6.66 -2.09 10.22
C CYS A 160 -6.51 -2.80 8.89
N ALA A 161 -6.72 -2.06 7.81
CA ALA A 161 -6.35 -2.48 6.46
C ALA A 161 -5.43 -1.43 5.87
N ALA A 162 -4.36 -1.84 5.21
CA ALA A 162 -3.45 -0.93 4.53
C ALA A 162 -3.04 -1.49 3.16
N ALA A 163 -2.79 -0.58 2.23
CA ALA A 163 -2.20 -0.87 0.94
C ALA A 163 -1.01 0.07 0.71
N PRO A 164 0.13 -0.43 0.24
CA PRO A 164 1.25 0.42 -0.14
C PRO A 164 0.88 1.22 -1.40
N ILE A 165 1.31 2.46 -1.48
CA ILE A 165 1.29 3.29 -2.69
C ILE A 165 2.70 3.27 -3.25
N LEU A 166 2.87 2.66 -4.42
CA LEU A 166 4.18 2.45 -5.01
C LEU A 166 4.54 3.58 -5.96
N SER A 167 5.75 4.08 -5.81
CA SER A 167 6.30 5.07 -6.74
C SER A 167 6.51 4.44 -8.13
N PRO A 168 6.28 5.17 -9.23
CA PRO A 168 6.54 4.69 -10.59
C PRO A 168 7.97 4.21 -10.84
N ARG A 169 8.92 4.62 -10.03
CA ARG A 169 10.35 4.24 -10.12
C ARG A 169 10.75 3.15 -9.11
N GLY A 170 9.78 2.47 -8.48
CA GLY A 170 10.03 1.35 -7.58
C GLY A 170 10.43 1.72 -6.16
N GLY A 171 10.62 3.01 -5.86
CA GLY A 171 10.76 3.51 -4.50
C GLY A 171 9.43 3.48 -3.76
N GLY A 172 9.43 3.33 -2.44
CA GLY A 172 8.23 3.44 -1.64
C GLY A 172 7.67 4.87 -1.70
N GLY A 173 6.43 5.04 -2.18
CA GLY A 173 5.77 6.35 -2.31
C GLY A 173 4.95 6.78 -1.09
N GLY A 174 4.88 5.96 -0.08
CA GLY A 174 3.99 6.12 1.06
C GLY A 174 2.89 5.04 1.09
N GLY A 175 2.16 5.00 2.15
CA GLY A 175 1.07 4.04 2.33
C GLY A 175 -0.23 4.72 2.75
N GLY A 176 -1.35 4.21 2.29
CA GLY A 176 -2.67 4.60 2.75
C GLY A 176 -3.34 3.47 3.53
N GLY A 177 -4.10 3.81 4.55
CA GLY A 177 -4.82 2.82 5.33
C GLY A 177 -6.19 3.30 5.78
N VAL A 178 -7.16 2.38 5.85
CA VAL A 178 -8.47 2.60 6.46
C VAL A 178 -8.50 1.88 7.79
N ARG A 179 -9.03 2.54 8.83
CA ARG A 179 -9.13 2.03 10.18
C ARG A 179 -10.55 1.97 10.67
N GLY A 180 -10.92 0.83 11.26
CA GLY A 180 -12.15 0.65 12.01
C GLY A 180 -11.89 0.19 13.44
N SER A 181 -12.87 0.32 14.36
CA SER A 181 -12.80 -0.33 15.68
C SER A 181 -13.00 -1.84 15.54
N ALA A 182 -12.44 -2.62 16.47
CA ALA A 182 -12.58 -4.09 16.48
C ALA A 182 -14.04 -4.58 16.56
N SER A 183 -14.99 -3.70 16.88
CA SER A 183 -16.42 -3.99 17.01
C SER A 183 -17.18 -3.88 15.68
N GLU A 184 -16.62 -3.29 14.64
CA GLU A 184 -17.27 -3.15 13.33
C GLU A 184 -16.30 -3.59 12.24
N MET A 185 -16.52 -4.80 11.72
CA MET A 185 -15.80 -5.35 10.59
C MET A 185 -16.31 -4.70 9.29
N HIS A 186 -15.55 -3.76 8.75
CA HIS A 186 -15.72 -3.37 7.35
C HIS A 186 -15.13 -4.47 6.49
N GLN A 187 -15.96 -5.39 6.03
CA GLN A 187 -15.57 -6.52 5.16
C GLN A 187 -14.88 -6.08 3.86
N HIS A 188 -14.93 -4.80 3.54
CA HIS A 188 -14.43 -4.26 2.27
C HIS A 188 -13.28 -3.25 2.46
N ALA A 189 -12.81 -3.00 3.69
CA ALA A 189 -11.77 -2.01 3.95
C ALA A 189 -10.51 -2.27 3.10
N LEU A 190 -10.04 -3.52 3.04
CA LEU A 190 -8.89 -3.89 2.24
C LEU A 190 -9.11 -3.64 0.74
N ALA A 191 -10.30 -3.92 0.22
CA ALA A 191 -10.61 -3.65 -1.17
C ALA A 191 -10.63 -2.15 -1.47
N LEU A 192 -11.19 -1.34 -0.56
CA LEU A 192 -11.25 0.12 -0.71
C LEU A 192 -9.86 0.75 -0.71
N VAL A 193 -8.99 0.39 0.25
CA VAL A 193 -7.62 0.95 0.29
C VAL A 193 -6.77 0.50 -0.90
N LYS A 194 -7.00 -0.71 -1.44
CA LYS A 194 -6.35 -1.17 -2.67
C LYS A 194 -6.79 -0.35 -3.88
N LEU A 195 -8.10 -0.12 -4.03
CA LEU A 195 -8.63 0.68 -5.13
C LEU A 195 -8.13 2.12 -5.06
N ALA A 196 -8.15 2.73 -3.87
CA ALA A 196 -7.60 4.07 -3.67
C ALA A 196 -6.11 4.13 -3.99
N GLY A 197 -5.32 3.15 -3.52
CA GLY A 197 -3.90 3.05 -3.85
C GLY A 197 -3.65 2.97 -5.36
N GLU A 198 -4.40 2.14 -6.08
CA GLU A 198 -4.30 2.02 -7.55
C GLU A 198 -4.63 3.36 -8.26
N GLN A 199 -5.63 4.10 -7.78
CA GLN A 199 -5.96 5.42 -8.31
C GLN A 199 -4.85 6.45 -8.06
N ILE A 200 -4.32 6.48 -6.86
CA ILE A 200 -3.22 7.38 -6.50
C ILE A 200 -1.95 7.05 -7.33
N GLU A 201 -1.60 5.79 -7.45
CA GLU A 201 -0.47 5.32 -8.28
C GLU A 201 -0.63 5.73 -9.74
N HIS A 202 -1.86 5.61 -10.28
CA HIS A 202 -2.17 6.04 -11.65
C HIS A 202 -1.96 7.55 -11.82
N ARG A 203 -2.41 8.38 -10.87
CA ARG A 203 -2.18 9.83 -10.91
C ARG A 203 -0.70 10.18 -10.80
N LEU A 204 0.04 9.49 -9.93
CA LEU A 204 1.47 9.72 -9.72
C LEU A 204 2.29 9.42 -10.98
N ILE A 205 2.01 8.31 -11.69
CA ILE A 205 2.76 7.99 -12.91
C ILE A 205 2.47 8.98 -14.03
N HIS A 206 1.24 9.46 -14.15
CA HIS A 206 0.88 10.51 -15.11
C HIS A 206 1.54 11.86 -14.76
N ALA A 207 1.64 12.20 -13.48
CA ALA A 207 2.35 13.40 -13.03
C ALA A 207 3.88 13.32 -13.24
N ASP A 208 4.46 12.11 -13.22
CA ASP A 208 5.87 11.88 -13.52
C ASP A 208 6.20 11.90 -15.03
N ALA A 209 5.16 11.96 -15.86
CA ALA A 209 5.30 11.94 -17.31
C ALA A 209 5.79 13.26 -17.92
N GLN A 210 5.92 14.33 -17.13
CA GLN A 210 6.37 15.64 -17.64
C GLN A 210 7.68 15.51 -18.41
N GLY A 211 7.62 15.77 -19.74
CA GLY A 211 8.76 15.67 -20.63
C GLY A 211 9.17 14.25 -21.03
N ARG A 212 8.38 13.23 -20.67
CA ARG A 212 8.62 11.82 -20.98
C ARG A 212 7.46 11.23 -21.75
N ARG A 213 7.70 10.12 -22.44
CA ARG A 213 6.66 9.38 -23.14
C ARG A 213 6.00 8.37 -22.20
N LEU A 214 4.66 8.29 -22.30
CA LEU A 214 3.88 7.23 -21.65
C LEU A 214 3.47 6.20 -22.69
N LEU A 215 3.76 4.93 -22.43
CA LEU A 215 3.13 3.83 -23.11
C LEU A 215 2.05 3.25 -22.21
N ARG A 216 0.80 3.31 -22.70
CA ARG A 216 -0.38 2.76 -22.00
C ARG A 216 -0.87 1.55 -22.76
N PHE A 217 -1.13 0.46 -22.09
CA PHE A 217 -1.59 -0.76 -22.72
C PHE A 217 -2.45 -1.61 -21.79
N HIS A 218 -3.29 -2.45 -22.36
CA HIS A 218 -4.10 -3.42 -21.62
C HIS A 218 -4.55 -4.55 -22.55
N ALA A 219 -4.77 -5.77 -22.03
CA ALA A 219 -5.32 -6.88 -22.80
C ALA A 219 -6.76 -6.63 -23.30
N LYS A 220 -7.47 -5.65 -22.73
CA LYS A 220 -8.83 -5.24 -23.11
C LYS A 220 -8.82 -3.74 -23.36
N ALA A 221 -9.04 -3.31 -24.60
CA ALA A 221 -9.04 -1.90 -25.01
C ALA A 221 -9.92 -0.97 -24.14
N PRO A 222 -11.12 -1.34 -23.67
CA PRO A 222 -11.92 -0.48 -22.78
C PRO A 222 -11.29 -0.16 -21.42
N MET A 223 -10.21 -0.80 -21.04
CA MET A 223 -9.48 -0.49 -19.79
C MET A 223 -8.47 0.65 -19.97
N LEU A 224 -8.14 1.04 -21.19
CA LEU A 224 -7.28 2.20 -21.45
C LEU A 224 -7.96 3.49 -20.96
N GLY A 225 -7.19 4.38 -20.36
CA GLY A 225 -7.68 5.61 -19.73
C GLY A 225 -8.28 5.42 -18.34
N THR A 226 -8.25 4.22 -17.79
CA THR A 226 -8.67 3.94 -16.39
C THR A 226 -7.47 3.65 -15.51
N ALA A 227 -7.64 3.72 -14.19
CA ALA A 227 -6.58 3.33 -13.25
C ALA A 227 -6.17 1.85 -13.34
N ARG A 228 -6.83 1.05 -14.17
CA ARG A 228 -6.51 -0.35 -14.42
C ARG A 228 -5.65 -0.57 -15.66
N GLU A 229 -5.31 0.49 -16.40
CA GLU A 229 -4.39 0.37 -17.52
C GLU A 229 -2.95 0.10 -17.04
N ALA A 230 -2.21 -0.65 -17.82
CA ALA A 230 -0.77 -0.80 -17.64
C ALA A 230 -0.07 0.44 -18.21
N VAL A 231 0.86 1.02 -17.46
CA VAL A 231 1.57 2.24 -17.85
C VAL A 231 3.06 2.04 -17.67
N LEU A 232 3.83 2.31 -18.72
CA LEU A 232 5.28 2.45 -18.68
C LEU A 232 5.67 3.91 -18.95
N LEU A 233 6.61 4.41 -18.19
CA LEU A 233 7.23 5.71 -18.39
C LEU A 233 8.55 5.50 -19.13
N LEU A 234 8.70 6.20 -20.24
CA LEU A 234 9.84 6.02 -21.15
C LEU A 234 10.67 7.30 -21.25
N GLU A 235 11.97 7.12 -21.24
CA GLU A 235 12.96 8.13 -21.60
C GLU A 235 13.76 7.56 -22.78
N ASP A 236 13.55 8.14 -23.96
CA ASP A 236 13.90 7.53 -25.23
C ASP A 236 13.28 6.12 -25.38
N ASP A 237 14.10 5.09 -25.53
CA ASP A 237 13.69 3.70 -25.65
C ASP A 237 13.86 2.89 -24.34
N ARG A 238 14.21 3.56 -23.24
CA ARG A 238 14.42 2.93 -21.94
C ARG A 238 13.22 3.12 -21.03
N ILE A 239 12.90 2.07 -20.29
CA ILE A 239 11.84 2.12 -19.28
C ILE A 239 12.44 2.73 -18.00
N VAL A 240 11.91 3.88 -17.59
CA VAL A 240 12.33 4.60 -16.37
C VAL A 240 11.27 4.60 -15.27
N GLY A 241 10.12 3.99 -15.55
CA GLY A 241 9.05 3.82 -14.58
C GLY A 241 7.94 2.92 -15.09
N ALA A 242 7.19 2.35 -14.17
CA ALA A 242 6.06 1.49 -14.46
C ALA A 242 5.01 1.62 -13.35
N ASN A 243 3.76 1.28 -13.62
CA ASN A 243 2.79 1.03 -12.56
C ASN A 243 2.74 -0.47 -12.22
N PRO A 244 2.18 -0.87 -11.05
CA PRO A 244 2.09 -2.28 -10.67
C PRO A 244 1.31 -3.14 -11.67
N ILE A 245 0.39 -2.54 -12.42
CA ILE A 245 -0.40 -3.25 -13.43
C ILE A 245 0.47 -3.64 -14.61
N ALA A 246 1.34 -2.73 -15.08
CA ALA A 246 2.32 -3.05 -16.13
C ALA A 246 3.26 -4.17 -15.69
N LEU A 247 3.76 -4.13 -14.45
CA LEU A 247 4.62 -5.18 -13.92
C LEU A 247 3.92 -6.55 -13.93
N ARG A 248 2.67 -6.60 -13.46
CA ARG A 248 1.87 -7.84 -13.48
C ARG A 248 1.61 -8.34 -14.90
N ALA A 249 1.24 -7.44 -15.82
CA ALA A 249 0.96 -7.79 -17.21
C ALA A 249 2.18 -8.34 -17.95
N LEU A 250 3.37 -7.85 -17.59
CA LEU A 250 4.65 -8.28 -18.20
C LEU A 250 5.33 -9.41 -17.41
N GLY A 251 4.81 -9.83 -16.26
CA GLY A 251 5.43 -10.82 -15.39
C GLY A 251 6.77 -10.36 -14.80
N LEU A 252 6.95 -9.05 -14.61
CA LEU A 252 8.20 -8.45 -14.16
C LEU A 252 8.11 -7.97 -12.71
N ARG A 253 9.29 -7.79 -12.09
CA ARG A 253 9.46 -7.14 -10.79
C ARG A 253 10.15 -5.79 -10.96
N TRP A 254 9.99 -4.88 -10.01
CA TRP A 254 10.54 -3.54 -10.06
C TRP A 254 12.04 -3.48 -10.41
N GLY A 255 12.86 -4.31 -9.77
CA GLY A 255 14.30 -4.34 -10.04
C GLY A 255 14.66 -4.77 -11.46
N ALA A 256 13.80 -5.55 -12.10
CA ALA A 256 14.05 -6.03 -13.46
C ALA A 256 13.57 -5.05 -14.52
N VAL A 257 12.44 -4.33 -14.30
CA VAL A 257 11.82 -3.53 -15.39
C VAL A 257 12.67 -2.32 -15.80
N LEU A 258 13.33 -1.67 -14.84
CA LEU A 258 14.13 -0.46 -15.10
C LEU A 258 15.43 -0.74 -15.89
N ASP A 259 15.83 -1.99 -15.99
CA ASP A 259 17.02 -2.41 -16.76
C ASP A 259 16.68 -2.79 -18.19
N HIS A 260 15.39 -2.81 -18.56
CA HIS A 260 14.95 -3.23 -19.88
C HIS A 260 14.76 -2.03 -20.82
N SER A 261 15.20 -2.22 -22.08
CA SER A 261 14.75 -1.41 -23.20
C SER A 261 13.39 -1.92 -23.70
N MET A 262 12.67 -1.08 -24.41
CA MET A 262 11.43 -1.48 -25.07
C MET A 262 11.65 -2.67 -26.03
N ASP A 263 12.74 -2.68 -26.76
CA ASP A 263 13.09 -3.78 -27.68
C ASP A 263 13.40 -5.10 -26.97
N ALA A 264 13.69 -5.09 -25.69
CA ALA A 264 13.90 -6.30 -24.90
C ALA A 264 12.57 -6.96 -24.45
N LEU A 265 11.48 -6.20 -24.40
CA LEU A 265 10.18 -6.67 -23.92
C LEU A 265 9.15 -6.87 -25.03
N PHE A 266 9.19 -6.00 -26.06
CA PHE A 266 8.17 -5.94 -27.09
C PHE A 266 8.76 -6.13 -28.49
N ASP A 267 7.95 -6.67 -29.38
CA ASP A 267 8.26 -6.72 -30.80
C ASP A 267 8.42 -5.30 -31.38
N ARG A 268 9.23 -5.15 -32.41
CA ARG A 268 9.57 -3.84 -32.99
C ARG A 268 8.37 -3.00 -33.45
N GLY A 269 7.17 -3.57 -33.49
CA GLY A 269 5.90 -2.87 -33.76
C GLY A 269 5.61 -1.71 -32.84
N TRP A 270 6.14 -1.71 -31.60
CA TRP A 270 5.94 -0.61 -30.64
C TRP A 270 6.42 0.75 -31.16
N ARG A 271 7.42 0.75 -32.09
CA ARG A 271 7.96 1.97 -32.66
C ARG A 271 7.01 2.66 -33.65
N SER A 272 6.03 1.94 -34.17
CA SER A 272 4.99 2.47 -35.07
C SER A 272 3.75 2.99 -34.37
N LEU A 273 3.70 2.90 -33.02
CA LEU A 273 2.62 3.45 -32.24
C LEU A 273 2.70 4.99 -32.22
N ASP A 274 1.80 5.64 -32.95
CA ASP A 274 1.80 7.09 -33.22
C ASP A 274 0.80 7.90 -32.36
N GLY A 275 0.37 7.34 -31.23
CA GLY A 275 -0.63 7.95 -30.35
C GLY A 275 -2.08 7.69 -30.75
N ARG A 276 -2.32 7.02 -31.91
CA ARG A 276 -3.66 6.55 -32.31
C ARG A 276 -3.99 5.16 -31.78
N GLY A 277 -3.01 4.54 -31.12
CA GLY A 277 -3.10 3.18 -30.62
C GLY A 277 -2.66 2.15 -31.66
N GLY A 278 -2.62 0.91 -31.26
CA GLY A 278 -2.21 -0.23 -32.08
C GLY A 278 -2.06 -1.49 -31.24
N LEU A 279 -1.74 -2.59 -31.89
CA LEU A 279 -1.45 -3.85 -31.22
C LEU A 279 0.01 -3.86 -30.75
N LEU A 280 0.20 -4.02 -29.46
CA LEU A 280 1.49 -4.19 -28.82
C LEU A 280 1.67 -5.68 -28.49
N THR A 281 2.73 -6.30 -28.97
CA THR A 281 3.01 -7.72 -28.72
C THR A 281 4.33 -7.88 -27.98
N THR A 282 4.33 -8.68 -26.94
CA THR A 282 5.58 -9.05 -26.25
C THR A 282 6.28 -10.21 -26.97
N HIS A 283 7.59 -10.37 -26.76
CA HIS A 283 8.33 -11.54 -27.26
C HIS A 283 7.77 -12.88 -26.73
N ALA A 284 7.04 -12.87 -25.63
CA ALA A 284 6.32 -14.04 -25.11
C ALA A 284 4.98 -14.30 -25.82
N GLY A 285 4.60 -13.49 -26.82
CA GLY A 285 3.38 -13.65 -27.59
C GLY A 285 2.12 -13.06 -26.94
N ASN A 286 2.23 -12.32 -25.83
CA ASN A 286 1.09 -11.63 -25.24
C ASN A 286 0.76 -10.37 -26.04
N GLY A 287 -0.50 -10.25 -26.48
CA GLY A 287 -1.00 -9.09 -27.22
C GLY A 287 -1.77 -8.11 -26.30
N PHE A 288 -1.55 -6.80 -26.51
CA PHE A 288 -2.21 -5.72 -25.80
C PHE A 288 -2.70 -4.65 -26.79
N ALA A 289 -3.81 -4.00 -26.45
CA ALA A 289 -4.31 -2.80 -27.11
C ALA A 289 -3.65 -1.55 -26.54
#